data_4c65455b1323ef271ea40adeb5f9c557
#
_entry.id   4c65455b1323ef271ea40adeb5f9c557
#
_cell.length_a   1.000
_cell.length_b   1.000
_cell.length_c   1.000
_cell.angle_alpha   90.00
_cell.angle_beta   90.00
_cell.angle_gamma   90.00
#
_symmetry.space_group_name_H-M   'P 1'
#
loop_
_entity.id
_entity.type
_entity.pdbx_description
1 polymer ?
#
loop_
_entity_poly.entity_id
_entity_poly.type
_entity_poly.pdbx_seq_one_letter_code
_entity_poly.pdbx_strand_id
1 'polypeptide(L)'
;MGDNPCGFCGLDGCITQLLIKKGGGFTITSNCQYHYAQMQYRAAAQFSKSSPCTNVPIHCPICPTSVSKAPQTIWKYNALFHLTSEHATGSTPPQIPRQLLADMHIRKEEEKAFNIAEKLTETYRKAHDIPGTETLLEMMEAEEKQKRDRSDTVSTAFSDSHIQKRARVYSIPE
;
A
#
# COMPACT_ATOMS: atom_id res chain seq x y z
N MET A 1 18.52 -2.85 16.53
CA MET A 1 18.09 -2.79 15.11
C MET A 1 18.29 -1.36 14.68
N GLY A 2 18.84 -1.11 13.51
CA GLY A 2 19.00 0.25 13.02
C GLY A 2 17.74 0.82 12.43
N ASP A 3 17.86 2.01 11.82
CA ASP A 3 16.71 2.78 11.35
C ASP A 3 16.10 2.23 10.03
N ASN A 4 16.87 1.44 9.26
CA ASN A 4 16.40 0.86 7.99
C ASN A 4 16.89 -0.59 7.82
N PRO A 5 16.42 -1.52 8.66
CA PRO A 5 16.87 -2.90 8.61
C PRO A 5 16.49 -3.59 7.30
N CYS A 6 17.44 -4.31 6.73
CA CYS A 6 17.24 -5.12 5.54
C CYS A 6 16.28 -6.28 5.82
N GLY A 7 15.26 -6.44 5.02
CA GLY A 7 14.30 -7.53 5.19
C GLY A 7 14.86 -8.94 4.93
N PHE A 8 16.07 -9.06 4.36
CA PHE A 8 16.75 -10.35 4.19
C PHE A 8 17.58 -10.75 5.41
N CYS A 9 18.32 -9.82 5.99
CA CYS A 9 19.26 -10.15 7.10
C CYS A 9 18.97 -9.42 8.42
N GLY A 10 18.06 -8.45 8.45
CA GLY A 10 17.76 -7.66 9.63
C GLY A 10 18.81 -6.62 10.02
N LEU A 11 19.90 -6.50 9.27
CA LEU A 11 20.98 -5.55 9.51
C LEU A 11 20.86 -4.32 8.63
N ASP A 12 21.42 -3.19 9.06
CA ASP A 12 21.51 -1.98 8.26
C ASP A 12 22.60 -2.06 7.18
N GLY A 13 22.57 -1.11 6.23
CA GLY A 13 23.60 -0.95 5.20
C GLY A 13 23.38 -1.77 3.93
N CYS A 14 22.40 -2.65 3.90
CA CYS A 14 22.02 -3.33 2.65
C CYS A 14 21.16 -2.41 1.77
N ILE A 15 21.51 -2.35 0.48
CA ILE A 15 20.74 -1.61 -0.51
C ILE A 15 19.88 -2.60 -1.28
N THR A 16 18.57 -2.43 -1.21
CA THR A 16 17.59 -3.23 -1.97
C THR A 16 16.84 -2.34 -2.93
N GLN A 17 16.65 -2.78 -4.16
CA GLN A 17 15.88 -2.06 -5.18
C GLN A 17 14.76 -2.94 -5.72
N LEU A 18 13.56 -2.38 -5.81
CA LEU A 18 12.40 -2.96 -6.48
C LEU A 18 12.27 -2.33 -7.86
N LEU A 19 12.39 -3.12 -8.89
CA LEU A 19 12.25 -2.68 -10.27
C LEU A 19 10.96 -3.24 -10.87
N ILE A 20 10.13 -2.35 -11.40
CA ILE A 20 8.90 -2.73 -12.10
C ILE A 20 9.20 -2.84 -13.60
N LYS A 21 9.00 -4.02 -14.17
CA LYS A 21 9.19 -4.27 -15.60
C LYS A 21 8.02 -3.71 -16.42
N LYS A 22 8.26 -3.35 -17.67
CA LYS A 22 7.24 -2.83 -18.60
C LYS A 22 6.01 -3.74 -18.74
N GLY A 23 6.15 -5.06 -18.54
CA GLY A 23 5.06 -6.04 -18.54
C GLY A 23 4.38 -6.26 -17.19
N GLY A 24 4.57 -5.38 -16.18
CA GLY A 24 3.97 -5.51 -14.86
C GLY A 24 4.59 -6.57 -13.95
N GLY A 25 5.74 -7.13 -14.34
CA GLY A 25 6.56 -8.01 -13.50
C GLY A 25 7.44 -7.19 -12.54
N PHE A 26 7.96 -7.87 -11.51
CA PHE A 26 8.86 -7.27 -10.52
C PHE A 26 10.20 -7.95 -10.55
N THR A 27 11.26 -7.18 -10.29
CA THR A 27 12.60 -7.70 -10.04
C THR A 27 13.14 -7.02 -8.80
N ILE A 28 13.70 -7.82 -7.89
CA ILE A 28 14.33 -7.34 -6.67
C ILE A 28 15.83 -7.56 -6.83
N THR A 29 16.61 -6.54 -6.63
CA THR A 29 18.07 -6.60 -6.58
C THR A 29 18.56 -6.14 -5.21
N SER A 30 19.58 -6.76 -4.66
CA SER A 30 20.16 -6.36 -3.38
C SER A 30 21.64 -6.75 -3.32
N ASN A 31 22.43 -5.94 -2.59
CA ASN A 31 23.81 -6.27 -2.23
C ASN A 31 23.90 -7.14 -0.96
N CYS A 32 22.77 -7.51 -0.36
CA CYS A 32 22.72 -8.36 0.80
C CYS A 32 23.22 -9.76 0.47
N GLN A 33 24.11 -10.33 1.29
CA GLN A 33 24.60 -11.71 1.11
C GLN A 33 23.50 -12.78 1.24
N TYR A 34 22.40 -12.45 1.92
CA TYR A 34 21.21 -13.31 2.06
C TYR A 34 20.14 -13.00 1.02
N HIS A 35 20.49 -12.24 -0.03
CA HIS A 35 19.55 -11.91 -1.09
C HIS A 35 19.06 -13.19 -1.80
N TYR A 36 17.74 -13.37 -1.82
CA TYR A 36 17.11 -14.46 -2.57
C TYR A 36 16.74 -13.98 -3.99
N ALA A 37 17.62 -14.21 -4.94
CA ALA A 37 17.48 -13.70 -6.32
C ALA A 37 16.24 -14.21 -7.06
N GLN A 38 15.68 -15.36 -6.64
CA GLN A 38 14.49 -15.96 -7.26
C GLN A 38 13.19 -15.60 -6.51
N MET A 39 13.21 -14.57 -5.68
CA MET A 39 12.04 -14.14 -4.92
C MET A 39 10.88 -13.80 -5.86
N GLN A 40 9.80 -14.56 -5.73
CA GLN A 40 8.55 -14.29 -6.45
C GLN A 40 7.77 -13.21 -5.71
N TYR A 41 7.93 -11.95 -6.11
CA TYR A 41 7.40 -10.78 -5.40
C TYR A 41 5.91 -10.93 -5.01
N ARG A 42 5.05 -11.27 -5.99
CA ARG A 42 3.60 -11.37 -5.75
C ARG A 42 3.25 -12.47 -4.75
N ALA A 43 3.94 -13.59 -4.80
CA ALA A 43 3.75 -14.69 -3.86
C ALA A 43 4.28 -14.33 -2.47
N ALA A 44 5.45 -13.67 -2.40
CA ALA A 44 6.04 -13.22 -1.14
C ALA A 44 5.23 -12.08 -0.47
N ALA A 45 4.50 -11.28 -1.24
CA ALA A 45 3.62 -10.23 -0.71
C ALA A 45 2.31 -10.77 -0.12
N GLN A 46 2.02 -12.07 -0.32
CA GLN A 46 0.80 -12.71 0.17
C GLN A 46 1.14 -13.76 1.22
N PHE A 47 0.36 -13.78 2.30
CA PHE A 47 0.50 -14.81 3.32
C PHE A 47 0.23 -16.20 2.75
N SER A 48 1.09 -17.15 3.08
CA SER A 48 0.84 -18.58 2.88
C SER A 48 1.43 -19.39 4.03
N LYS A 49 0.93 -20.59 4.27
CA LYS A 49 1.46 -21.46 5.33
C LYS A 49 2.93 -21.84 5.13
N SER A 50 3.38 -21.93 3.87
CA SER A 50 4.77 -22.25 3.52
C SER A 50 5.68 -21.03 3.50
N SER A 51 5.11 -19.82 3.36
CA SER A 51 5.84 -18.54 3.36
C SER A 51 4.99 -17.51 4.11
N PRO A 52 4.99 -17.55 5.44
CA PRO A 52 4.11 -16.69 6.23
C PRO A 52 4.55 -15.22 6.25
N CYS A 53 5.84 -14.94 6.05
CA CYS A 53 6.35 -13.55 6.04
C CYS A 53 5.92 -12.80 4.78
N THR A 54 5.20 -11.69 4.94
CA THR A 54 4.80 -10.79 3.84
C THR A 54 5.63 -9.52 3.76
N ASN A 55 6.80 -9.47 4.43
CA ASN A 55 7.72 -8.35 4.36
C ASN A 55 8.43 -8.31 3.00
N VAL A 56 7.96 -7.50 2.10
CA VAL A 56 8.53 -7.32 0.75
C VAL A 56 9.01 -5.87 0.57
N PRO A 57 9.98 -5.62 -0.32
CA PRO A 57 10.35 -4.24 -0.65
C PRO A 57 9.21 -3.55 -1.41
N ILE A 58 8.93 -2.31 -1.04
CA ILE A 58 7.91 -1.46 -1.65
C ILE A 58 8.53 -0.11 -2.02
N HIS A 59 7.87 0.63 -2.89
CA HIS A 59 8.26 2.01 -3.19
C HIS A 59 7.60 2.97 -2.20
N CYS A 60 8.37 3.90 -1.67
CA CYS A 60 7.80 5.01 -0.90
C CYS A 60 6.95 5.90 -1.83
N PRO A 61 5.67 6.14 -1.52
CA PRO A 61 4.80 6.96 -2.38
C PRO A 61 5.12 8.46 -2.29
N ILE A 62 5.87 8.90 -1.27
CA ILE A 62 6.12 10.31 -0.97
C ILE A 62 7.55 10.70 -1.35
N CYS A 63 8.52 9.79 -1.25
CA CYS A 63 9.90 10.08 -1.63
C CYS A 63 9.99 10.59 -3.07
N PRO A 64 10.75 11.68 -3.31
CA PRO A 64 11.02 12.10 -4.66
C PRO A 64 11.75 10.99 -5.42
N THR A 65 11.42 10.83 -6.68
CA THR A 65 12.17 9.93 -7.54
C THR A 65 13.63 10.41 -7.62
N SER A 66 14.58 9.52 -7.37
CA SER A 66 16.01 9.84 -7.46
C SER A 66 16.38 10.37 -8.84
N VAL A 67 17.62 10.85 -9.00
CA VAL A 67 18.19 11.30 -10.29
C VAL A 67 18.04 10.21 -11.37
N SER A 68 18.04 8.94 -10.97
CA SER A 68 17.75 7.78 -11.83
C SER A 68 16.26 7.58 -12.13
N LYS A 69 15.38 8.45 -11.66
CA LYS A 69 13.90 8.33 -11.74
C LYS A 69 13.34 7.06 -11.08
N ALA A 70 14.12 6.38 -10.27
CA ALA A 70 13.65 5.25 -9.50
C ALA A 70 13.13 5.73 -8.13
N PRO A 71 11.92 5.37 -7.72
CA PRO A 71 11.41 5.70 -6.40
C PRO A 71 12.22 4.95 -5.33
N GLN A 72 12.34 5.57 -4.14
CA GLN A 72 13.05 4.94 -3.04
C GLN A 72 12.36 3.65 -2.62
N THR A 73 13.14 2.57 -2.52
CA THR A 73 12.68 1.27 -2.08
C THR A 73 12.92 1.12 -0.58
N ILE A 74 11.88 0.70 0.12
CA ILE A 74 11.87 0.44 1.57
C ILE A 74 11.23 -0.92 1.83
N TRP A 75 11.54 -1.53 2.96
CA TRP A 75 10.86 -2.76 3.36
C TRP A 75 9.50 -2.45 3.99
N LYS A 76 8.49 -3.24 3.65
CA LYS A 76 7.10 -3.02 4.04
C LYS A 76 6.93 -2.76 5.54
N TYR A 77 7.57 -3.56 6.40
CA TYR A 77 7.43 -3.40 7.85
C TYR A 77 8.20 -2.21 8.43
N ASN A 78 9.13 -1.63 7.67
CA ASN A 78 9.80 -0.38 8.04
C ASN A 78 9.12 0.85 7.46
N ALA A 79 8.09 0.68 6.65
CA ALA A 79 7.50 1.77 5.90
C ALA A 79 6.88 2.84 6.80
N LEU A 80 6.25 2.44 7.91
CA LEU A 80 5.71 3.42 8.86
C LEU A 80 6.82 4.26 9.49
N PHE A 81 7.91 3.63 9.96
CA PHE A 81 9.05 4.35 10.51
C PHE A 81 9.63 5.31 9.48
N HIS A 82 9.90 4.85 8.27
CA HIS A 82 10.40 5.70 7.18
C HIS A 82 9.47 6.89 6.90
N LEU A 83 8.17 6.67 6.82
CA LEU A 83 7.19 7.74 6.55
C LEU A 83 7.15 8.77 7.67
N THR A 84 7.25 8.35 8.92
CA THR A 84 7.23 9.25 10.07
C THR A 84 8.57 9.96 10.29
N SER A 85 9.71 9.32 9.99
CA SER A 85 11.03 9.94 10.15
C SER A 85 11.39 10.88 9.00
N GLU A 86 11.11 10.49 7.76
CA GLU A 86 11.58 11.20 6.57
C GLU A 86 10.54 12.20 6.01
N HIS A 87 9.24 11.97 6.29
CA HIS A 87 8.16 12.75 5.67
C HIS A 87 7.28 13.50 6.68
N ALA A 88 7.53 13.40 7.98
CA ALA A 88 6.87 14.25 8.94
C ALA A 88 7.37 15.70 8.81
N THR A 89 6.46 16.62 8.54
CA THR A 89 6.75 18.06 8.52
C THR A 89 6.32 18.67 9.85
N GLY A 90 7.28 18.90 10.74
CA GLY A 90 7.02 19.45 12.08
C GLY A 90 6.13 18.53 12.92
N SER A 91 5.03 19.06 13.47
CA SER A 91 4.09 18.30 14.32
C SER A 91 3.00 17.57 13.54
N THR A 92 2.99 17.66 12.22
CA THR A 92 1.93 17.07 11.40
C THR A 92 2.42 15.76 10.81
N PRO A 93 1.79 14.61 11.17
CA PRO A 93 2.11 13.33 10.56
C PRO A 93 1.75 13.35 9.07
N PRO A 94 2.49 12.65 8.20
CA PRO A 94 2.16 12.54 6.80
C PRO A 94 0.80 11.86 6.63
N GLN A 95 0.03 12.31 5.64
CA GLN A 95 -1.22 11.63 5.28
C GLN A 95 -0.88 10.31 4.57
N ILE A 96 -0.92 9.22 5.31
CA ILE A 96 -0.64 7.87 4.79
C ILE A 96 -1.95 7.28 4.25
N PRO A 97 -1.97 6.81 2.99
CA PRO A 97 -3.12 6.09 2.47
C PRO A 97 -3.45 4.88 3.35
N ARG A 98 -4.73 4.70 3.71
CA ARG A 98 -5.17 3.64 4.64
C ARG A 98 -4.76 2.24 4.17
N GLN A 99 -4.83 1.98 2.87
CA GLN A 99 -4.36 0.72 2.30
C GLN A 99 -2.88 0.49 2.59
N LEU A 100 -2.04 1.51 2.40
CA LEU A 100 -0.62 1.42 2.69
C LEU A 100 -0.39 1.19 4.18
N LEU A 101 -1.14 1.87 5.05
CA LEU A 101 -1.07 1.67 6.49
C LEU A 101 -1.43 0.21 6.87
N ALA A 102 -2.51 -0.34 6.29
CA ALA A 102 -2.89 -1.74 6.49
C ALA A 102 -1.81 -2.71 6.01
N ASP A 103 -1.21 -2.43 4.86
CA ASP A 103 -0.18 -3.28 4.27
C ASP A 103 1.17 -3.24 5.02
N MET A 104 1.45 -2.16 5.77
CA MET A 104 2.69 -2.03 6.55
C MET A 104 2.73 -2.90 7.80
N HIS A 105 1.61 -3.41 8.26
CA HIS A 105 1.55 -4.15 9.51
C HIS A 105 1.61 -5.65 9.30
N ILE A 106 2.24 -6.31 10.29
CA ILE A 106 2.18 -7.76 10.41
C ILE A 106 0.72 -8.18 10.66
N ARG A 107 0.25 -9.18 9.94
CA ARG A 107 -1.12 -9.69 10.04
C ARG A 107 -1.24 -10.70 11.19
N LYS A 108 -2.46 -10.90 11.70
CA LYS A 108 -2.71 -11.88 12.77
C LYS A 108 -2.29 -13.30 12.39
N GLU A 109 -2.43 -13.67 11.10
CA GLU A 109 -1.99 -14.97 10.61
C GLU A 109 -0.47 -15.14 10.64
N GLU A 110 0.26 -14.07 10.35
CA GLU A 110 1.74 -14.04 10.45
C GLU A 110 2.19 -14.09 11.90
N GLU A 111 1.56 -13.30 12.78
CA GLU A 111 1.83 -13.32 14.23
C GLU A 111 1.70 -14.75 14.78
N LYS A 112 0.61 -15.43 14.40
CA LYS A 112 0.37 -16.82 14.79
C LYS A 112 1.42 -17.78 14.21
N ALA A 113 1.79 -17.60 12.95
CA ALA A 113 2.79 -18.45 12.28
C ALA A 113 4.18 -18.29 12.88
N PHE A 114 4.53 -17.09 13.37
CA PHE A 114 5.81 -16.78 14.02
C PHE A 114 5.78 -16.92 15.55
N ASN A 115 4.68 -17.38 16.13
CA ASN A 115 4.49 -17.44 17.59
C ASN A 115 4.73 -16.08 18.28
N ILE A 116 4.38 -14.98 17.63
CA ILE A 116 4.46 -13.65 18.23
C ILE A 116 3.25 -13.51 19.17
N ALA A 117 3.52 -13.18 20.43
CA ALA A 117 2.47 -12.99 21.40
C ALA A 117 1.61 -11.76 21.05
N GLU A 118 0.31 -11.94 20.88
CA GLU A 118 -0.64 -10.89 20.50
C GLU A 118 -0.55 -9.64 21.40
N LYS A 119 -0.30 -9.84 22.69
CA LYS A 119 -0.12 -8.76 23.65
C LYS A 119 1.03 -7.80 23.30
N LEU A 120 2.09 -8.29 22.66
CA LEU A 120 3.24 -7.45 22.27
C LEU A 120 2.85 -6.53 21.10
N THR A 121 2.16 -7.08 20.11
CA THR A 121 1.69 -6.32 18.94
C THR A 121 0.56 -5.36 19.29
N GLU A 122 -0.37 -5.74 20.17
CA GLU A 122 -1.39 -4.84 20.68
C GLU A 122 -0.81 -3.65 21.45
N THR A 123 0.18 -3.88 22.28
CA THR A 123 0.83 -2.80 23.04
C THR A 123 1.50 -1.82 22.09
N TYR A 124 2.19 -2.32 21.07
CA TYR A 124 2.83 -1.50 20.06
C TYR A 124 1.79 -0.70 19.24
N ARG A 125 0.72 -1.35 18.79
CA ARG A 125 -0.36 -0.69 18.03
C ARG A 125 -1.03 0.42 18.84
N LYS A 126 -1.33 0.17 20.10
CA LYS A 126 -1.93 1.18 20.99
C LYS A 126 -0.98 2.36 21.23
N ALA A 127 0.31 2.11 21.40
CA ALA A 127 1.30 3.16 21.63
C ALA A 127 1.52 4.08 20.42
N HIS A 128 1.20 3.59 19.22
CA HIS A 128 1.37 4.32 17.96
C HIS A 128 0.08 4.65 17.24
N ASP A 129 -1.08 4.57 17.91
CA ASP A 129 -2.42 4.83 17.36
C ASP A 129 -2.71 4.05 16.07
N ILE A 130 -2.18 2.83 15.97
CA ILE A 130 -2.35 1.99 14.80
C ILE A 130 -3.67 1.24 14.90
N PRO A 131 -4.62 1.45 13.98
CA PRO A 131 -5.90 0.76 14.01
C PRO A 131 -5.73 -0.76 13.93
N GLY A 132 -6.61 -1.51 14.60
CA GLY A 132 -6.65 -2.96 14.47
C GLY A 132 -6.94 -3.39 13.02
N THR A 133 -6.46 -4.57 12.63
CA THR A 133 -6.67 -5.09 11.26
C THR A 133 -8.15 -5.15 10.88
N GLU A 134 -9.02 -5.52 11.82
CA GLU A 134 -10.49 -5.56 11.62
C GLU A 134 -11.05 -4.16 11.34
N THR A 135 -10.67 -3.18 12.15
CA THR A 135 -11.08 -1.78 11.96
C THR A 135 -10.61 -1.23 10.61
N LEU A 136 -9.39 -1.57 10.18
CA LEU A 136 -8.87 -1.15 8.89
C LEU A 136 -9.66 -1.78 7.73
N LEU A 137 -10.02 -3.07 7.82
CA LEU A 137 -10.82 -3.74 6.81
C LEU A 137 -12.22 -3.14 6.70
N GLU A 138 -12.90 -2.92 7.82
CA GLU A 138 -14.21 -2.25 7.85
C GLU A 138 -14.16 -0.85 7.24
N MET A 139 -13.12 -0.08 7.54
CA MET A 139 -12.92 1.26 6.97
C MET A 139 -12.68 1.21 5.47
N MET A 140 -11.94 0.21 4.97
CA MET A 140 -11.68 0.02 3.54
C MET A 140 -12.95 -0.38 2.79
N GLU A 141 -13.74 -1.30 3.33
CA GLU A 141 -15.04 -1.70 2.76
C GLU A 141 -16.02 -0.52 2.69
N ALA A 142 -16.03 0.31 3.73
CA ALA A 142 -16.85 1.53 3.76
C ALA A 142 -16.43 2.54 2.67
N GLU A 143 -15.12 2.72 2.45
CA GLU A 143 -14.60 3.60 1.40
C GLU A 143 -14.90 3.08 -0.01
N GLU A 144 -14.78 1.78 -0.23
CA GLU A 144 -15.14 1.17 -1.51
C GLU A 144 -16.62 1.31 -1.82
N LYS A 145 -17.48 1.09 -0.82
CA LYS A 145 -18.92 1.31 -0.94
C LYS A 145 -19.24 2.75 -1.32
N GLN A 146 -18.62 3.71 -0.63
CA GLN A 146 -18.81 5.14 -0.92
C GLN A 146 -18.34 5.54 -2.33
N LYS A 147 -17.27 4.90 -2.84
CA LYS A 147 -16.81 5.12 -4.23
C LYS A 147 -17.80 4.58 -5.25
N ARG A 148 -18.40 3.41 -5.00
CA ARG A 148 -19.42 2.81 -5.88
C ARG A 148 -20.67 3.69 -5.92
N ASP A 149 -21.18 4.11 -4.78
CA ASP A 149 -22.37 4.97 -4.68
C ASP A 149 -22.17 6.32 -5.41
N ARG A 150 -20.95 6.90 -5.36
CA ARG A 150 -20.63 8.12 -6.13
C ARG A 150 -20.55 7.88 -7.64
N SER A 151 -20.08 6.72 -8.08
CA SER A 151 -20.02 6.37 -9.50
C SER A 151 -21.41 6.22 -10.11
N ASP A 152 -22.33 5.61 -9.37
CA ASP A 152 -23.71 5.39 -9.83
C ASP A 152 -24.50 6.70 -9.91
N THR A 153 -24.25 7.65 -8.99
CA THR A 153 -24.90 8.98 -9.03
C THR A 153 -24.47 9.82 -10.23
N VAL A 154 -23.22 9.68 -10.68
CA VAL A 154 -22.72 10.40 -11.87
C VAL A 154 -23.30 9.82 -13.16
N SER A 155 -23.50 8.51 -13.22
CA SER A 155 -24.09 7.85 -14.41
C SER A 155 -25.55 8.22 -14.62
N THR A 156 -26.33 8.38 -13.57
CA THR A 156 -27.75 8.80 -13.68
C THR A 156 -27.91 10.25 -14.10
N ALA A 157 -27.00 11.14 -13.69
CA ALA A 157 -27.06 12.56 -14.08
C ALA A 157 -26.76 12.81 -15.57
N PHE A 158 -26.00 11.93 -16.22
CA PHE A 158 -25.71 12.04 -17.64
C PHE A 158 -26.83 11.49 -18.55
N SER A 159 -27.69 10.60 -18.04
CA SER A 159 -28.79 10.01 -18.84
C SER A 159 -29.96 10.97 -19.02
N ASP A 160 -30.24 11.85 -18.08
CA ASP A 160 -31.38 12.80 -18.16
C ASP A 160 -31.14 14.00 -19.09
N SER A 161 -29.87 14.34 -19.36
CA SER A 161 -29.58 15.49 -20.23
C SER A 161 -29.69 15.21 -21.75
N HIS A 162 -29.81 13.94 -22.13
CA HIS A 162 -29.89 13.56 -23.58
C HIS A 162 -31.31 13.43 -24.13
N ILE A 163 -32.35 13.46 -23.30
CA ILE A 163 -33.74 13.29 -23.73
C ILE A 163 -34.40 14.63 -24.14
N GLN A 164 -33.88 15.78 -23.72
CA GLN A 164 -34.51 17.07 -24.01
C GLN A 164 -34.14 17.74 -25.36
N LYS A 165 -33.32 17.12 -26.20
CA LYS A 165 -32.86 17.73 -27.46
C LYS A 165 -33.51 17.21 -28.78
N ARG A 166 -34.60 16.43 -28.70
CA ARG A 166 -35.25 15.89 -29.92
C ARG A 166 -36.70 16.32 -30.16
N ALA A 167 -37.12 17.47 -29.70
CA ALA A 167 -38.41 18.04 -30.00
C ALA A 167 -38.28 19.47 -30.53
N ARG A 168 -37.69 19.63 -31.71
CA ARG A 168 -37.86 20.85 -32.50
C ARG A 168 -37.64 20.56 -33.96
N VAL A 169 -38.71 20.96 -34.70
CA VAL A 169 -38.75 21.37 -36.10
C VAL A 169 -39.03 20.27 -37.13
N TYR A 170 -40.28 20.31 -37.62
CA TYR A 170 -40.56 20.51 -39.05
C TYR A 170 -41.97 21.09 -39.17
N SER A 171 -42.04 22.41 -39.34
CA SER A 171 -43.20 23.08 -40.01
C SER A 171 -42.71 23.53 -41.35
N ILE A 172 -43.31 22.99 -42.44
CA ILE A 172 -43.14 23.42 -43.81
C ILE A 172 -44.26 24.39 -44.06
N PRO A 173 -44.02 25.61 -44.57
CA PRO A 173 -45.11 26.49 -45.14
C PRO A 173 -45.42 26.11 -46.59
N GLU A 174 -46.72 26.14 -46.92
CA GLU A 174 -47.25 26.18 -48.30
C GLU A 174 -46.85 27.46 -49.01
#